data_1523bc5df7b65cee68184ea27fa18750
#
_entry.id   1523bc5df7b65cee68184ea27fa18750
#
_cell.length_a   1.000
_cell.length_b   1.000
_cell.length_c   1.000
_cell.angle_alpha   90.00
_cell.angle_beta   90.00
_cell.angle_gamma   90.00
#
_symmetry.space_group_name_H-M   'P 1'
#
loop_
_entity.id
_entity.type
_entity.pdbx_description
1 polymer ?
#
loop_
_entity_poly.entity_id
_entity_poly.type
_entity_poly.pdbx_seq_one_letter_code
_entity_poly.pdbx_strand_id
1 'polypeptide(L)'
;MKTRIVSTAVLFLSLSGAPVVAQTVLNDRVVKAMPSRYTPPKCGMKAGHFKVQSGATYLKTGIETPVPENRVRALANGKKVLLEALEQNNQEKNPTLWFYLGRISLQQGDIVGADTALTRAEALSPSCKKDISDARYLGWVPLVNAGMNFTKEEKNDSALALYRLANSIYRDKPLAFLNAGVILANAGKPDSATLYFQKASEIAEQTNAVEDRNLATRNWGALLQRAGRHKDAVPVLEKYVAWVPGDVDVKRALASSYRAVGQTDKAVAIEKEVGAGPPAAGAGGSAAGADMSAAIALYNEKKYAEAATAFEKVLTTEPNNRDALYGLSNAYVGLKSPKLADAAARLTAIEPMNDDAVRMLATGQRLAKKEAQANKTAVMLIGMPTTVKVTQFAPTAAGATVTGTATGREAENAQGKPVAPKPYALVFEFLDGKGAVLANQEVQVPALKPGESQPVEAKAEGSGIAAWRYKQK
;
A
#
# COMPACT_ATOMS: atom_id res chain seq x y z
N MET A 1 -24.29 37.11 44.23
CA MET A 1 -24.31 35.78 43.57
C MET A 1 -23.03 35.64 42.75
N LYS A 2 -22.14 34.73 43.16
CA LYS A 2 -20.81 34.57 42.56
C LYS A 2 -20.91 33.57 41.38
N THR A 3 -20.68 34.05 40.18
CA THR A 3 -20.64 33.20 38.96
C THR A 3 -19.28 32.51 38.90
N ARG A 4 -19.28 31.18 38.98
CA ARG A 4 -18.09 30.36 38.83
C ARG A 4 -17.75 30.22 37.32
N ILE A 5 -16.61 30.76 36.95
CA ILE A 5 -15.98 30.50 35.64
C ILE A 5 -15.35 29.11 35.73
N VAL A 6 -15.87 28.17 34.92
CA VAL A 6 -15.26 26.86 34.73
C VAL A 6 -14.21 27.03 33.63
N SER A 7 -12.96 27.16 34.04
CA SER A 7 -11.81 27.09 33.13
C SER A 7 -11.61 25.62 32.70
N THR A 8 -11.99 25.29 31.47
CA THR A 8 -11.64 24.02 30.86
C THR A 8 -10.19 24.10 30.40
N ALA A 9 -9.28 23.51 31.18
CA ALA A 9 -7.89 23.37 30.82
C ALA A 9 -7.79 22.46 29.60
N VAL A 10 -7.40 23.00 28.45
CA VAL A 10 -7.00 22.26 27.29
C VAL A 10 -5.62 21.67 27.59
N LEU A 11 -5.60 20.37 27.84
CA LEU A 11 -4.36 19.62 28.05
C LEU A 11 -3.61 19.54 26.70
N PHE A 12 -2.61 20.37 26.53
CA PHE A 12 -1.60 20.21 25.48
C PHE A 12 -0.78 18.96 25.80
N LEU A 13 -1.11 17.84 25.18
CA LEU A 13 -0.18 16.72 25.09
C LEU A 13 1.00 17.17 24.22
N SER A 14 2.08 17.58 24.85
CA SER A 14 3.37 17.81 24.24
C SER A 14 3.86 16.50 23.64
N LEU A 15 3.81 16.39 22.30
CA LEU A 15 4.57 15.40 21.53
C LEU A 15 6.05 15.75 21.66
N SER A 16 6.68 15.32 22.75
CA SER A 16 8.11 15.43 22.98
C SER A 16 8.85 14.48 22.06
N GLY A 17 9.68 15.02 21.15
CA GLY A 17 10.83 14.32 20.64
C GLY A 17 11.16 14.32 19.16
N ALA A 18 10.41 15.02 18.28
CA ALA A 18 10.90 15.24 16.92
C ALA A 18 11.65 16.58 16.83
N PRO A 19 12.87 16.65 16.26
CA PRO A 19 13.55 17.93 16.15
C PRO A 19 12.72 18.89 15.28
N VAL A 20 12.60 20.15 15.69
CA VAL A 20 11.84 21.22 15.03
C VAL A 20 12.11 21.31 13.52
N VAL A 21 13.30 20.97 13.08
CA VAL A 21 13.72 20.92 11.66
C VAL A 21 12.94 19.85 10.86
N ALA A 22 12.67 18.69 11.45
CA ALA A 22 11.91 17.64 10.76
C ALA A 22 10.44 18.06 10.55
N GLN A 23 9.86 18.77 11.50
CA GLN A 23 8.49 19.24 11.41
C GLN A 23 8.31 20.36 10.37
N THR A 24 9.32 21.22 10.20
CA THR A 24 9.31 22.27 9.17
C THR A 24 9.40 21.69 7.77
N VAL A 25 10.27 20.69 7.54
CA VAL A 25 10.42 20.02 6.24
C VAL A 25 9.17 19.19 5.88
N LEU A 26 8.54 18.56 6.88
CA LEU A 26 7.29 17.82 6.72
C LEU A 26 6.15 18.73 6.27
N ASN A 27 6.00 19.88 6.95
CA ASN A 27 4.98 20.87 6.61
C ASN A 27 5.16 21.44 5.22
N ASP A 28 6.39 21.71 4.79
CA ASP A 28 6.68 22.32 3.47
C ASP A 28 6.29 21.38 2.32
N ARG A 29 6.59 20.08 2.40
CA ARG A 29 6.20 19.08 1.39
C ARG A 29 4.68 18.95 1.29
N VAL A 30 3.98 18.92 2.41
CA VAL A 30 2.52 18.78 2.46
C VAL A 30 1.85 20.06 1.94
N VAL A 31 2.29 21.23 2.38
CA VAL A 31 1.73 22.53 1.97
C VAL A 31 1.91 22.78 0.47
N LYS A 32 3.07 22.43 -0.09
CA LYS A 32 3.31 22.53 -1.55
C LYS A 32 2.44 21.60 -2.38
N ALA A 33 2.01 20.49 -1.82
CA ALA A 33 1.16 19.51 -2.48
C ALA A 33 -0.34 19.76 -2.27
N MET A 34 -0.73 20.79 -1.49
CA MET A 34 -2.14 21.16 -1.32
C MET A 34 -2.75 21.67 -2.62
N PRO A 35 -4.05 21.41 -2.87
CA PRO A 35 -4.72 21.85 -4.09
C PRO A 35 -4.57 23.34 -4.36
N SER A 36 -4.28 23.68 -5.60
CA SER A 36 -4.12 25.06 -6.10
C SER A 36 -5.41 25.61 -6.74
N ARG A 37 -6.49 24.81 -6.76
CA ARG A 37 -7.80 25.23 -7.29
C ARG A 37 -8.81 25.31 -6.15
N TYR A 38 -9.45 26.46 -6.03
CA TYR A 38 -10.55 26.65 -5.08
C TYR A 38 -11.84 25.99 -5.59
N THR A 39 -12.49 25.23 -4.70
CA THR A 39 -13.82 24.68 -4.93
C THR A 39 -14.75 25.17 -3.82
N PRO A 40 -15.83 25.89 -4.14
CA PRO A 40 -16.81 26.33 -3.14
C PRO A 40 -17.62 25.13 -2.61
N PRO A 41 -18.17 25.20 -1.38
CA PRO A 41 -19.11 24.19 -0.89
C PRO A 41 -20.40 24.20 -1.69
N LYS A 42 -21.00 23.03 -1.89
CA LYS A 42 -22.23 22.84 -2.68
C LYS A 42 -23.49 22.75 -1.81
N CYS A 43 -23.34 22.52 -0.51
CA CYS A 43 -24.46 22.30 0.42
C CYS A 43 -25.21 23.56 0.85
N GLY A 44 -24.93 24.70 0.24
CA GLY A 44 -25.65 25.95 0.53
C GLY A 44 -25.25 26.66 1.81
N MET A 45 -24.04 26.40 2.36
CA MET A 45 -23.50 27.16 3.47
C MET A 45 -23.45 28.65 3.17
N LYS A 46 -24.12 29.47 4.00
CA LYS A 46 -24.14 30.94 3.85
C LYS A 46 -23.17 31.56 4.87
N ALA A 47 -22.42 32.55 4.44
CA ALA A 47 -21.47 33.25 5.31
C ALA A 47 -22.15 33.90 6.52
N GLY A 48 -23.33 34.50 6.31
CA GLY A 48 -24.15 35.11 7.37
C GLY A 48 -23.54 36.37 7.99
N HIS A 49 -22.24 36.58 7.83
CA HIS A 49 -21.54 37.74 8.36
C HIS A 49 -20.41 38.16 7.42
N PHE A 50 -20.15 39.48 7.29
CA PHE A 50 -19.17 40.00 6.32
C PHE A 50 -17.74 39.51 6.54
N LYS A 51 -17.30 39.35 7.81
CA LYS A 51 -15.97 38.80 8.15
C LYS A 51 -15.84 37.32 7.69
N VAL A 52 -16.92 36.53 7.78
CA VAL A 52 -16.93 35.15 7.31
C VAL A 52 -16.81 35.12 5.77
N GLN A 53 -17.52 36.03 5.08
CA GLN A 53 -17.38 36.20 3.63
C GLN A 53 -15.97 36.66 3.24
N SER A 54 -15.35 37.55 3.99
CA SER A 54 -13.96 37.99 3.78
C SER A 54 -13.01 36.83 3.98
N GLY A 55 -13.19 35.96 4.98
CA GLY A 55 -12.42 34.75 5.18
C GLY A 55 -12.49 33.80 3.99
N ALA A 56 -13.68 33.61 3.40
CA ALA A 56 -13.87 32.83 2.18
C ALA A 56 -13.09 33.40 0.98
N THR A 57 -13.13 34.74 0.84
CA THR A 57 -12.42 35.44 -0.24
C THR A 57 -10.90 35.30 -0.07
N TYR A 58 -10.39 35.48 1.14
CA TYR A 58 -8.97 35.29 1.44
C TYR A 58 -8.53 33.83 1.21
N LEU A 59 -9.35 32.83 1.59
CA LEU A 59 -9.07 31.43 1.28
C LEU A 59 -8.95 31.20 -0.23
N LYS A 60 -9.91 31.70 -1.02
CA LYS A 60 -9.87 31.60 -2.50
C LYS A 60 -8.62 32.24 -3.05
N THR A 61 -8.31 33.48 -2.66
CA THR A 61 -7.09 34.19 -3.07
C THR A 61 -5.83 33.41 -2.70
N GLY A 62 -5.76 32.89 -1.47
CA GLY A 62 -4.61 32.12 -1.00
C GLY A 62 -4.42 30.78 -1.74
N ILE A 63 -5.50 30.14 -2.20
CA ILE A 63 -5.41 28.91 -3.00
C ILE A 63 -4.99 29.20 -4.44
N GLU A 64 -5.54 30.25 -5.06
CA GLU A 64 -5.41 30.49 -6.50
C GLU A 64 -4.23 31.38 -6.87
N THR A 65 -3.60 32.06 -5.92
CA THR A 65 -2.43 32.89 -6.20
C THR A 65 -1.19 32.03 -6.53
N PRO A 66 -0.49 32.33 -7.63
CA PRO A 66 0.75 31.63 -7.96
C PRO A 66 1.97 32.11 -7.13
N VAL A 67 1.84 33.25 -6.44
CA VAL A 67 2.93 33.87 -5.68
C VAL A 67 2.92 33.36 -4.24
N PRO A 68 3.96 32.65 -3.77
CA PRO A 68 4.00 32.04 -2.44
C PRO A 68 3.79 33.02 -1.29
N GLU A 69 4.39 34.22 -1.37
CA GLU A 69 4.28 35.25 -0.32
C GLU A 69 2.83 35.78 -0.23
N ASN A 70 2.17 35.94 -1.37
CA ASN A 70 0.78 36.37 -1.41
C ASN A 70 -0.16 35.27 -0.84
N ARG A 71 0.16 33.98 -1.10
CA ARG A 71 -0.55 32.83 -0.51
C ARG A 71 -0.48 32.88 1.01
N VAL A 72 0.73 32.98 1.57
CA VAL A 72 0.94 33.03 3.01
C VAL A 72 0.17 34.20 3.63
N ARG A 73 0.28 35.41 3.05
CA ARG A 73 -0.39 36.61 3.52
C ARG A 73 -1.91 36.50 3.44
N ALA A 74 -2.46 36.01 2.33
CA ALA A 74 -3.89 35.84 2.17
C ALA A 74 -4.46 34.83 3.18
N LEU A 75 -3.83 33.69 3.35
CA LEU A 75 -4.26 32.66 4.31
C LEU A 75 -4.17 33.17 5.76
N ALA A 76 -3.12 33.93 6.11
CA ALA A 76 -2.97 34.53 7.43
C ALA A 76 -4.08 35.56 7.70
N ASN A 77 -4.36 36.46 6.75
CA ASN A 77 -5.44 37.44 6.84
C ASN A 77 -6.81 36.75 6.94
N GLY A 78 -7.04 35.69 6.15
CA GLY A 78 -8.26 34.89 6.23
C GLY A 78 -8.47 34.26 7.59
N LYS A 79 -7.41 33.64 8.17
CA LYS A 79 -7.47 33.10 9.54
C LYS A 79 -7.77 34.17 10.56
N LYS A 80 -7.11 35.32 10.48
CA LYS A 80 -7.31 36.46 11.38
C LYS A 80 -8.75 36.98 11.40
N VAL A 81 -9.32 37.27 10.23
CA VAL A 81 -10.70 37.79 10.16
C VAL A 81 -11.76 36.78 10.62
N LEU A 82 -11.52 35.47 10.42
CA LEU A 82 -12.40 34.43 10.93
C LEU A 82 -12.32 34.31 12.46
N LEU A 83 -11.12 34.40 13.04
CA LEU A 83 -10.95 34.39 14.49
C LEU A 83 -11.56 35.67 15.12
N GLU A 84 -11.41 36.83 14.49
CA GLU A 84 -12.12 38.04 14.93
C GLU A 84 -13.64 37.90 14.87
N ALA A 85 -14.18 37.22 13.85
CA ALA A 85 -15.61 36.96 13.77
C ALA A 85 -16.06 36.01 14.88
N LEU A 86 -15.24 35.05 15.26
CA LEU A 86 -15.50 34.12 16.35
C LEU A 86 -15.52 34.82 17.70
N GLU A 87 -14.50 35.63 17.99
CA GLU A 87 -14.27 36.25 19.31
C GLU A 87 -15.13 37.48 19.56
N GLN A 88 -15.36 38.29 18.53
CA GLN A 88 -15.95 39.64 18.69
C GLN A 88 -17.37 39.76 18.09
N ASN A 89 -17.81 38.81 17.29
CA ASN A 89 -19.05 38.89 16.53
C ASN A 89 -20.02 37.72 16.77
N ASN A 90 -19.81 36.94 17.83
CA ASN A 90 -20.67 35.81 18.24
C ASN A 90 -20.95 34.80 17.10
N GLN A 91 -19.95 34.51 16.25
CA GLN A 91 -20.09 33.61 15.12
C GLN A 91 -19.72 32.16 15.45
N GLU A 92 -19.61 31.78 16.71
CA GLU A 92 -19.25 30.44 17.18
C GLU A 92 -20.26 29.35 16.77
N LYS A 93 -21.51 29.72 16.45
CA LYS A 93 -22.57 28.85 15.95
C LYS A 93 -22.68 28.86 14.42
N ASN A 94 -21.81 29.58 13.72
CA ASN A 94 -21.83 29.68 12.27
C ASN A 94 -21.00 28.53 11.66
N PRO A 95 -21.64 27.51 11.02
CA PRO A 95 -20.90 26.36 10.44
C PRO A 95 -19.95 26.78 9.32
N THR A 96 -20.31 27.83 8.57
CA THR A 96 -19.52 28.35 7.46
C THR A 96 -18.19 28.94 7.92
N LEU A 97 -18.19 29.60 9.09
CA LEU A 97 -16.97 30.10 9.72
C LEU A 97 -16.00 28.94 9.99
N TRP A 98 -16.48 27.92 10.67
CA TRP A 98 -15.67 26.75 11.02
C TRP A 98 -15.18 25.98 9.80
N PHE A 99 -16.02 25.87 8.76
CA PHE A 99 -15.64 25.24 7.50
C PHE A 99 -14.47 25.98 6.82
N TYR A 100 -14.55 27.31 6.70
CA TYR A 100 -13.46 28.07 6.08
C TYR A 100 -12.22 28.13 6.97
N LEU A 101 -12.37 28.21 8.29
CA LEU A 101 -11.25 28.14 9.22
C LEU A 101 -10.51 26.81 9.08
N GLY A 102 -11.23 25.70 9.00
CA GLY A 102 -10.65 24.37 8.76
C GLY A 102 -9.90 24.28 7.44
N ARG A 103 -10.48 24.80 6.35
CA ARG A 103 -9.82 24.81 5.04
C ARG A 103 -8.57 25.71 5.00
N ILE A 104 -8.58 26.85 5.68
CA ILE A 104 -7.39 27.70 5.82
C ILE A 104 -6.31 26.95 6.60
N SER A 105 -6.67 26.32 7.72
CA SER A 105 -5.74 25.52 8.53
C SER A 105 -5.10 24.39 7.69
N LEU A 106 -5.86 23.68 6.84
CA LEU A 106 -5.31 22.69 5.90
C LEU A 106 -4.27 23.32 4.97
N GLN A 107 -4.59 24.46 4.36
CA GLN A 107 -3.69 25.14 3.43
C GLN A 107 -2.41 25.67 4.11
N GLN A 108 -2.43 25.84 5.42
CA GLN A 108 -1.28 26.23 6.24
C GLN A 108 -0.53 25.03 6.84
N GLY A 109 -1.01 23.79 6.62
CA GLY A 109 -0.42 22.58 7.19
C GLY A 109 -0.77 22.37 8.68
N ASP A 110 -1.70 23.14 9.24
CA ASP A 110 -2.24 22.98 10.59
C ASP A 110 -3.36 21.93 10.57
N ILE A 111 -2.98 20.65 10.51
CA ILE A 111 -3.92 19.53 10.36
C ILE A 111 -4.79 19.35 11.60
N VAL A 112 -4.24 19.56 12.80
CA VAL A 112 -4.97 19.44 14.05
C VAL A 112 -6.03 20.54 14.18
N GLY A 113 -5.66 21.79 13.89
CA GLY A 113 -6.60 22.90 13.84
C GLY A 113 -7.69 22.71 12.77
N ALA A 114 -7.30 22.14 11.63
CA ALA A 114 -8.25 21.81 10.57
C ALA A 114 -9.27 20.75 11.00
N ASP A 115 -8.83 19.66 11.63
CA ASP A 115 -9.73 18.60 12.13
C ASP A 115 -10.71 19.15 13.16
N THR A 116 -10.21 19.94 14.10
CA THR A 116 -11.04 20.60 15.12
C THR A 116 -12.11 21.50 14.48
N ALA A 117 -11.73 22.35 13.55
CA ALA A 117 -12.64 23.28 12.90
C ALA A 117 -13.66 22.55 12.01
N LEU A 118 -13.23 21.58 11.21
CA LEU A 118 -14.14 20.80 10.35
C LEU A 118 -15.09 19.93 11.17
N THR A 119 -14.66 19.39 12.30
CA THR A 119 -15.54 18.65 13.23
C THR A 119 -16.63 19.58 13.80
N ARG A 120 -16.26 20.81 14.14
CA ARG A 120 -17.23 21.79 14.61
C ARG A 120 -18.21 22.19 13.51
N ALA A 121 -17.73 22.37 12.28
CA ALA A 121 -18.59 22.65 11.13
C ALA A 121 -19.60 21.52 10.89
N GLU A 122 -19.16 20.27 10.95
CA GLU A 122 -20.02 19.09 10.75
C GLU A 122 -21.09 18.97 11.83
N ALA A 123 -20.73 19.18 13.09
CA ALA A 123 -21.69 19.18 14.21
C ALA A 123 -22.75 20.28 14.08
N LEU A 124 -22.39 21.46 13.55
CA LEU A 124 -23.30 22.59 13.37
C LEU A 124 -24.14 22.48 12.11
N SER A 125 -23.69 21.75 11.09
CA SER A 125 -24.38 21.58 9.82
C SER A 125 -24.20 20.15 9.29
N PRO A 126 -24.94 19.16 9.83
CA PRO A 126 -24.88 17.77 9.37
C PRO A 126 -25.26 17.58 7.90
N SER A 127 -26.11 18.47 7.38
CA SER A 127 -26.49 18.47 5.94
C SER A 127 -25.32 18.75 4.99
N CYS A 128 -24.24 19.36 5.50
CA CYS A 128 -23.02 19.66 4.75
C CYS A 128 -21.92 18.62 4.94
N LYS A 129 -22.20 17.47 5.55
CA LYS A 129 -21.26 16.41 5.82
C LYS A 129 -20.41 16.03 4.60
N LYS A 130 -21.03 15.98 3.41
CA LYS A 130 -20.31 15.65 2.17
C LYS A 130 -19.25 16.67 1.82
N ASP A 131 -19.57 17.97 1.82
CA ASP A 131 -18.58 19.03 1.51
C ASP A 131 -17.45 19.09 2.55
N ILE A 132 -17.77 18.81 3.81
CA ILE A 132 -16.79 18.74 4.90
C ILE A 132 -15.90 17.52 4.72
N SER A 133 -16.46 16.37 4.37
CA SER A 133 -15.72 15.15 4.05
C SER A 133 -14.80 15.36 2.85
N ASP A 134 -15.29 16.01 1.79
CA ASP A 134 -14.48 16.35 0.60
C ASP A 134 -13.31 17.28 0.99
N ALA A 135 -13.54 18.27 1.87
CA ALA A 135 -12.47 19.13 2.37
C ALA A 135 -11.42 18.36 3.19
N ARG A 136 -11.85 17.41 4.05
CA ARG A 136 -10.96 16.51 4.79
C ARG A 136 -10.13 15.63 3.86
N TYR A 137 -10.75 15.08 2.82
CA TYR A 137 -10.08 14.26 1.82
C TYR A 137 -9.00 15.04 1.05
N LEU A 138 -9.27 16.31 0.69
CA LEU A 138 -8.28 17.20 0.07
C LEU A 138 -7.04 17.42 0.95
N GLY A 139 -7.18 17.41 2.27
CA GLY A 139 -6.06 17.47 3.21
C GLY A 139 -5.35 16.11 3.39
N TRP A 140 -6.08 15.01 3.27
CA TRP A 140 -5.57 13.66 3.42
C TRP A 140 -4.60 13.26 2.30
N VAL A 141 -4.93 13.57 1.04
CA VAL A 141 -4.13 13.18 -0.14
C VAL A 141 -2.66 13.62 -0.07
N PRO A 142 -2.34 14.90 0.20
CA PRO A 142 -0.96 15.35 0.32
C PRO A 142 -0.19 14.66 1.45
N LEU A 143 -0.87 14.39 2.58
CA LEU A 143 -0.26 13.70 3.72
C LEU A 143 0.14 12.26 3.38
N VAL A 144 -0.76 11.52 2.72
CA VAL A 144 -0.48 10.15 2.31
C VAL A 144 0.61 10.09 1.26
N ASN A 145 0.56 10.94 0.25
CA ASN A 145 1.59 11.00 -0.79
C ASN A 145 2.98 11.33 -0.22
N ALA A 146 3.05 12.29 0.70
CA ALA A 146 4.29 12.62 1.39
C ALA A 146 4.76 11.45 2.29
N GLY A 147 3.83 10.77 2.98
CA GLY A 147 4.11 9.56 3.76
C GLY A 147 4.70 8.45 2.89
N MET A 148 4.11 8.18 1.73
CA MET A 148 4.62 7.18 0.77
C MET A 148 6.02 7.53 0.26
N ASN A 149 6.29 8.81 -0.01
CA ASN A 149 7.62 9.27 -0.41
C ASN A 149 8.65 9.05 0.69
N PHE A 150 8.31 9.39 1.96
CA PHE A 150 9.20 9.12 3.09
C PHE A 150 9.40 7.62 3.35
N THR A 151 8.39 6.79 3.10
CA THR A 151 8.55 5.32 3.15
C THR A 151 9.56 4.84 2.11
N LYS A 152 9.50 5.36 0.88
CA LYS A 152 10.49 5.05 -0.17
C LYS A 152 11.90 5.55 0.17
N GLU A 153 12.00 6.65 0.91
CA GLU A 153 13.27 7.20 1.43
C GLU A 153 13.74 6.48 2.71
N GLU A 154 13.06 5.43 3.15
CA GLU A 154 13.29 4.69 4.41
C GLU A 154 13.18 5.56 5.69
N LYS A 155 12.59 6.73 5.60
CA LYS A 155 12.33 7.64 6.72
C LYS A 155 11.03 7.28 7.44
N ASN A 156 11.00 6.08 8.03
CA ASN A 156 9.79 5.45 8.57
C ASN A 156 9.11 6.26 9.68
N ASP A 157 9.86 6.94 10.55
CA ASP A 157 9.28 7.79 11.61
C ASP A 157 8.52 8.99 11.01
N SER A 158 9.10 9.63 9.99
CA SER A 158 8.46 10.73 9.27
C SER A 158 7.21 10.25 8.52
N ALA A 159 7.29 9.10 7.85
CA ALA A 159 6.17 8.49 7.16
C ALA A 159 5.03 8.16 8.14
N LEU A 160 5.35 7.53 9.27
CA LEU A 160 4.38 7.16 10.30
C LEU A 160 3.68 8.39 10.90
N ALA A 161 4.42 9.48 11.13
CA ALA A 161 3.85 10.74 11.60
C ALA A 161 2.81 11.30 10.60
N LEU A 162 3.12 11.28 9.30
CA LEU A 162 2.21 11.73 8.26
C LEU A 162 0.98 10.82 8.10
N TYR A 163 1.14 9.50 8.16
CA TYR A 163 0.00 8.59 8.12
C TYR A 163 -0.91 8.76 9.34
N ARG A 164 -0.36 9.06 10.53
CA ARG A 164 -1.16 9.40 11.71
C ARG A 164 -1.96 10.69 11.52
N LEU A 165 -1.35 11.74 10.96
CA LEU A 165 -2.04 12.98 10.62
C LEU A 165 -3.11 12.75 9.54
N ALA A 166 -2.82 11.94 8.52
CA ALA A 166 -3.79 11.55 7.51
C ALA A 166 -5.00 10.85 8.14
N ASN A 167 -4.76 9.89 9.03
CA ASN A 167 -5.81 9.15 9.74
C ASN A 167 -6.59 10.02 10.74
N SER A 168 -6.02 11.13 11.24
CA SER A 168 -6.75 12.07 12.08
C SER A 168 -7.71 12.92 11.28
N ILE A 169 -7.29 13.42 10.10
CA ILE A 169 -8.10 14.33 9.30
C ILE A 169 -9.19 13.62 8.48
N TYR A 170 -8.91 12.40 7.95
CA TYR A 170 -9.86 11.65 7.14
C TYR A 170 -9.76 10.15 7.43
N ARG A 171 -10.90 9.55 7.84
CA ARG A 171 -10.94 8.18 8.37
C ARG A 171 -11.62 7.17 7.45
N ASP A 172 -12.13 7.60 6.28
CA ASP A 172 -12.92 6.75 5.38
C ASP A 172 -12.07 6.08 4.27
N LYS A 173 -10.74 6.09 4.44
CA LYS A 173 -9.79 5.41 3.53
C LYS A 173 -8.82 4.52 4.31
N PRO A 174 -8.67 3.24 3.92
CA PRO A 174 -7.84 2.28 4.64
C PRO A 174 -6.34 2.49 4.46
N LEU A 175 -5.90 3.08 3.35
CA LEU A 175 -4.50 3.10 2.89
C LEU A 175 -3.52 3.67 3.93
N ALA A 176 -3.86 4.78 4.60
CA ALA A 176 -2.96 5.38 5.60
C ALA A 176 -2.88 4.53 6.87
N PHE A 177 -3.96 3.87 7.27
CA PHE A 177 -3.95 2.88 8.36
C PHE A 177 -3.09 1.67 7.98
N LEU A 178 -3.27 1.13 6.79
CA LEU A 178 -2.54 -0.03 6.29
C LEU A 178 -1.02 0.24 6.27
N ASN A 179 -0.59 1.36 5.70
CA ASN A 179 0.83 1.73 5.62
C ASN A 179 1.44 1.98 7.00
N ALA A 180 0.70 2.63 7.91
CA ALA A 180 1.14 2.80 9.30
C ALA A 180 1.29 1.45 10.01
N GLY A 181 0.36 0.52 9.79
CA GLY A 181 0.43 -0.85 10.30
C GLY A 181 1.67 -1.59 9.83
N VAL A 182 2.02 -1.50 8.55
CA VAL A 182 3.23 -2.10 7.98
C VAL A 182 4.50 -1.55 8.63
N ILE A 183 4.60 -0.21 8.76
CA ILE A 183 5.76 0.41 9.41
C ILE A 183 5.89 -0.06 10.87
N LEU A 184 4.78 -0.11 11.61
CA LEU A 184 4.77 -0.54 13.01
C LEU A 184 5.13 -2.02 13.17
N ALA A 185 4.64 -2.88 12.27
CA ALA A 185 4.98 -4.30 12.26
C ALA A 185 6.49 -4.51 12.02
N ASN A 186 7.05 -3.80 11.04
CA ASN A 186 8.48 -3.84 10.72
C ASN A 186 9.35 -3.23 11.84
N ALA A 187 8.81 -2.29 12.61
CA ALA A 187 9.47 -1.70 13.78
C ALA A 187 9.35 -2.57 15.06
N GLY A 188 8.85 -3.81 14.95
CA GLY A 188 8.68 -4.70 16.11
C GLY A 188 7.62 -4.25 17.11
N LYS A 189 6.58 -3.55 16.68
CA LYS A 189 5.46 -3.06 17.49
C LYS A 189 4.16 -3.78 17.13
N PRO A 190 4.04 -5.11 17.36
CA PRO A 190 2.95 -5.93 16.84
C PRO A 190 1.57 -5.52 17.37
N ASP A 191 1.45 -5.12 18.63
CA ASP A 191 0.15 -4.71 19.20
C ASP A 191 -0.38 -3.44 18.54
N SER A 192 0.49 -2.44 18.35
CA SER A 192 0.12 -1.23 17.62
C SER A 192 -0.23 -1.53 16.17
N ALA A 193 0.57 -2.35 15.48
CA ALA A 193 0.33 -2.73 14.09
C ALA A 193 -1.01 -3.47 13.94
N THR A 194 -1.35 -4.36 14.89
CA THR A 194 -2.63 -5.07 14.92
C THR A 194 -3.81 -4.11 14.90
N LEU A 195 -3.79 -3.06 15.74
CA LEU A 195 -4.86 -2.05 15.79
C LEU A 195 -5.01 -1.30 14.46
N TYR A 196 -3.90 -0.99 13.81
CA TYR A 196 -3.91 -0.30 12.52
C TYR A 196 -4.42 -1.20 11.38
N PHE A 197 -4.01 -2.46 11.32
CA PHE A 197 -4.52 -3.41 10.32
C PHE A 197 -6.00 -3.73 10.53
N GLN A 198 -6.42 -3.92 11.79
CA GLN A 198 -7.83 -4.09 12.12
C GLN A 198 -8.65 -2.91 11.60
N LYS A 199 -8.21 -1.67 11.90
CA LYS A 199 -8.92 -0.47 11.47
C LYS A 199 -8.94 -0.33 9.95
N ALA A 200 -7.84 -0.65 9.27
CA ALA A 200 -7.78 -0.67 7.81
C ALA A 200 -8.78 -1.67 7.22
N SER A 201 -8.84 -2.89 7.78
CA SER A 201 -9.77 -3.93 7.34
C SER A 201 -11.24 -3.52 7.51
N GLU A 202 -11.60 -2.95 8.69
CA GLU A 202 -12.95 -2.46 8.97
C GLU A 202 -13.39 -1.36 8.00
N ILE A 203 -12.53 -0.37 7.75
CA ILE A 203 -12.82 0.73 6.82
C ILE A 203 -12.94 0.20 5.40
N ALA A 204 -12.03 -0.68 4.98
CA ALA A 204 -12.04 -1.26 3.65
C ALA A 204 -13.30 -2.11 3.39
N GLU A 205 -13.79 -2.82 4.40
CA GLU A 205 -15.07 -3.55 4.34
C GLU A 205 -16.25 -2.58 4.18
N GLN A 206 -16.32 -1.52 5.00
CA GLN A 206 -17.39 -0.52 4.95
C GLN A 206 -17.42 0.27 3.63
N THR A 207 -16.26 0.49 3.02
CA THR A 207 -16.11 1.25 1.78
C THR A 207 -16.02 0.38 0.54
N ASN A 208 -16.19 -0.93 0.67
CA ASN A 208 -16.07 -1.94 -0.38
C ASN A 208 -14.72 -1.88 -1.14
N ALA A 209 -13.64 -1.50 -0.45
CA ALA A 209 -12.29 -1.48 -0.97
C ALA A 209 -11.68 -2.90 -0.85
N VAL A 210 -12.05 -3.79 -1.78
CA VAL A 210 -11.81 -5.24 -1.69
C VAL A 210 -10.32 -5.58 -1.56
N GLU A 211 -9.46 -4.94 -2.35
CA GLU A 211 -8.00 -5.18 -2.33
C GLU A 211 -7.39 -4.77 -0.98
N ASP A 212 -7.70 -3.56 -0.52
CA ASP A 212 -7.22 -3.07 0.78
C ASP A 212 -7.73 -3.92 1.95
N ARG A 213 -9.01 -4.37 1.87
CA ARG A 213 -9.62 -5.26 2.86
C ARG A 213 -8.84 -6.57 2.95
N ASN A 214 -8.62 -7.21 1.80
CA ASN A 214 -7.90 -8.48 1.75
C ASN A 214 -6.47 -8.32 2.26
N LEU A 215 -5.76 -7.28 1.83
CA LEU A 215 -4.38 -7.02 2.26
C LEU A 215 -4.29 -6.72 3.76
N ALA A 216 -5.17 -5.87 4.28
CA ALA A 216 -5.20 -5.52 5.70
C ALA A 216 -5.51 -6.73 6.58
N THR A 217 -6.52 -7.54 6.21
CA THR A 217 -6.95 -8.71 6.98
C THR A 217 -5.90 -9.82 6.95
N ARG A 218 -5.26 -10.05 5.79
CA ARG A 218 -4.13 -10.98 5.66
C ARG A 218 -2.97 -10.60 6.57
N ASN A 219 -2.55 -9.33 6.53
CA ASN A 219 -1.46 -8.83 7.37
C ASN A 219 -1.82 -8.90 8.86
N TRP A 220 -3.06 -8.59 9.22
CA TRP A 220 -3.55 -8.70 10.59
C TRP A 220 -3.48 -10.13 11.11
N GLY A 221 -4.05 -11.10 10.36
CA GLY A 221 -4.02 -12.52 10.72
C GLY A 221 -2.59 -13.09 10.84
N ALA A 222 -1.73 -12.77 9.86
CA ALA A 222 -0.34 -13.20 9.85
C ALA A 222 0.48 -12.60 11.03
N LEU A 223 0.19 -11.36 11.41
CA LEU A 223 0.85 -10.71 12.54
C LEU A 223 0.44 -11.36 13.86
N LEU A 224 -0.85 -11.62 14.06
CA LEU A 224 -1.37 -12.31 15.24
C LEU A 224 -0.77 -13.71 15.38
N GLN A 225 -0.69 -14.45 14.27
CA GLN A 225 -0.09 -15.79 14.24
C GLN A 225 1.38 -15.75 14.65
N ARG A 226 2.17 -14.84 14.04
CA ARG A 226 3.61 -14.68 14.38
C ARG A 226 3.83 -14.26 15.83
N ALA A 227 2.89 -13.53 16.41
CA ALA A 227 2.92 -13.14 17.82
C ALA A 227 2.45 -14.26 18.77
N GLY A 228 2.17 -15.48 18.27
CA GLY A 228 1.62 -16.59 19.05
C GLY A 228 0.18 -16.40 19.54
N ARG A 229 -0.51 -15.35 19.07
CA ARG A 229 -1.88 -15.00 19.44
C ARG A 229 -2.89 -15.80 18.61
N HIS A 230 -2.75 -17.13 18.60
CA HIS A 230 -3.53 -18.01 17.73
C HIS A 230 -5.04 -17.94 17.97
N LYS A 231 -5.50 -17.72 19.23
CA LYS A 231 -6.91 -17.52 19.54
C LYS A 231 -7.49 -16.30 18.83
N ASP A 232 -6.73 -15.23 18.74
CA ASP A 232 -7.13 -14.00 18.06
C ASP A 232 -6.97 -14.12 16.54
N ALA A 233 -5.97 -14.88 16.08
CA ALA A 233 -5.69 -15.09 14.66
C ALA A 233 -6.80 -15.90 13.95
N VAL A 234 -7.34 -16.93 14.60
CA VAL A 234 -8.35 -17.84 14.01
C VAL A 234 -9.51 -17.07 13.39
N PRO A 235 -10.29 -16.23 14.10
CA PRO A 235 -11.44 -15.56 13.50
C PRO A 235 -11.05 -14.60 12.36
N VAL A 236 -9.88 -14.00 12.41
CA VAL A 236 -9.38 -13.09 11.35
C VAL A 236 -9.02 -13.88 10.10
N LEU A 237 -8.33 -15.02 10.25
CA LEU A 237 -7.94 -15.88 9.14
C LEU A 237 -9.15 -16.60 8.54
N GLU A 238 -10.14 -17.03 9.35
CA GLU A 238 -11.42 -17.56 8.87
C GLU A 238 -12.14 -16.55 7.97
N LYS A 239 -12.23 -15.30 8.43
CA LYS A 239 -12.86 -14.22 7.69
C LYS A 239 -12.14 -13.96 6.35
N TYR A 240 -10.81 -13.95 6.35
CA TYR A 240 -10.02 -13.81 5.13
C TYR A 240 -10.24 -14.97 4.16
N VAL A 241 -10.16 -16.22 4.63
CA VAL A 241 -10.34 -17.42 3.81
C VAL A 241 -11.73 -17.48 3.19
N ALA A 242 -12.77 -17.00 3.91
CA ALA A 242 -14.12 -16.89 3.35
C ALA A 242 -14.19 -15.93 2.14
N TRP A 243 -13.38 -14.86 2.13
CA TRP A 243 -13.32 -13.92 1.02
C TRP A 243 -12.37 -14.35 -0.10
N VAL A 244 -11.28 -15.05 0.27
CA VAL A 244 -10.20 -15.45 -0.64
C VAL A 244 -9.92 -16.95 -0.46
N PRO A 245 -10.86 -17.82 -0.87
CA PRO A 245 -10.74 -19.26 -0.62
C PRO A 245 -9.59 -19.92 -1.40
N GLY A 246 -9.01 -19.25 -2.38
CA GLY A 246 -7.85 -19.72 -3.14
C GLY A 246 -6.50 -19.47 -2.48
N ASP A 247 -6.41 -18.69 -1.38
CA ASP A 247 -5.12 -18.41 -0.72
C ASP A 247 -4.71 -19.58 0.19
N VAL A 248 -3.96 -20.51 -0.41
CA VAL A 248 -3.47 -21.74 0.24
C VAL A 248 -2.56 -21.43 1.42
N ASP A 249 -1.76 -20.35 1.34
CA ASP A 249 -0.83 -19.98 2.42
C ASP A 249 -1.59 -19.52 3.67
N VAL A 250 -2.64 -18.72 3.47
CA VAL A 250 -3.48 -18.31 4.60
C VAL A 250 -4.32 -19.47 5.14
N LYS A 251 -4.77 -20.40 4.30
CA LYS A 251 -5.40 -21.64 4.77
C LYS A 251 -4.45 -22.47 5.66
N ARG A 252 -3.20 -22.62 5.27
CA ARG A 252 -2.18 -23.28 6.09
C ARG A 252 -1.92 -22.55 7.40
N ALA A 253 -1.85 -21.22 7.37
CA ALA A 253 -1.73 -20.39 8.56
C ALA A 253 -2.92 -20.59 9.50
N LEU A 254 -4.14 -20.69 8.94
CA LEU A 254 -5.36 -20.98 9.70
C LEU A 254 -5.30 -22.38 10.30
N ALA A 255 -4.91 -23.41 9.53
CA ALA A 255 -4.76 -24.79 10.03
C ALA A 255 -3.74 -24.86 11.17
N SER A 256 -2.60 -24.19 11.03
CA SER A 256 -1.59 -24.07 12.11
C SER A 256 -2.18 -23.40 13.36
N SER A 257 -2.95 -22.33 13.19
CA SER A 257 -3.59 -21.63 14.29
C SER A 257 -4.67 -22.49 14.97
N TYR A 258 -5.44 -23.27 14.19
CA TYR A 258 -6.40 -24.25 14.74
C TYR A 258 -5.71 -25.32 15.59
N ARG A 259 -4.57 -25.87 15.14
CA ARG A 259 -3.79 -26.82 15.95
C ARG A 259 -3.35 -26.20 17.27
N ALA A 260 -2.82 -24.99 17.23
CA ALA A 260 -2.35 -24.27 18.42
C ALA A 260 -3.46 -24.00 19.45
N VAL A 261 -4.72 -23.89 19.01
CA VAL A 261 -5.88 -23.70 19.91
C VAL A 261 -6.66 -24.99 20.19
N GLY A 262 -6.14 -26.17 19.77
CA GLY A 262 -6.74 -27.48 20.03
C GLY A 262 -7.89 -27.88 19.09
N GLN A 263 -8.16 -27.12 18.01
CA GLN A 263 -9.19 -27.43 17.01
C GLN A 263 -8.63 -28.33 15.90
N THR A 264 -8.13 -29.50 16.28
CA THR A 264 -7.37 -30.41 15.40
C THR A 264 -8.20 -30.88 14.20
N ASP A 265 -9.49 -31.16 14.37
CA ASP A 265 -10.34 -31.64 13.28
C ASP A 265 -10.48 -30.62 12.15
N LYS A 266 -10.63 -29.34 12.50
CA LYS A 266 -10.66 -28.24 11.52
C LYS A 266 -9.32 -28.07 10.81
N ALA A 267 -8.21 -28.21 11.53
CA ALA A 267 -6.89 -28.17 10.92
C ALA A 267 -6.70 -29.28 9.89
N VAL A 268 -7.05 -30.53 10.24
CA VAL A 268 -6.97 -31.69 9.35
C VAL A 268 -7.87 -31.51 8.12
N ALA A 269 -9.08 -30.96 8.29
CA ALA A 269 -9.98 -30.69 7.17
C ALA A 269 -9.36 -29.73 6.15
N ILE A 270 -8.77 -28.62 6.61
CA ILE A 270 -8.07 -27.66 5.73
C ILE A 270 -6.83 -28.32 5.09
N GLU A 271 -6.02 -29.05 5.85
CA GLU A 271 -4.82 -29.71 5.34
C GLU A 271 -5.15 -30.75 4.25
N LYS A 272 -6.28 -31.44 4.39
CA LYS A 272 -6.80 -32.35 3.35
C LYS A 272 -7.23 -31.59 2.09
N GLU A 273 -7.85 -30.42 2.27
CA GLU A 273 -8.32 -29.58 1.15
C GLU A 273 -7.14 -28.99 0.37
N VAL A 274 -6.13 -28.43 1.08
CA VAL A 274 -4.99 -27.75 0.44
C VAL A 274 -3.88 -28.72 0.00
N GLY A 275 -4.01 -30.04 0.29
CA GLY A 275 -2.99 -31.05 0.06
C GLY A 275 -1.83 -30.93 1.06
N ALA A 276 -1.03 -31.99 1.15
CA ALA A 276 0.23 -31.96 1.90
C ALA A 276 1.29 -31.19 1.08
N GLY A 277 1.05 -29.90 0.91
CA GLY A 277 2.08 -29.00 0.38
C GLY A 277 3.10 -28.64 1.47
N PRO A 278 4.24 -28.06 1.14
CA PRO A 278 5.23 -27.62 2.12
C PRO A 278 4.55 -26.70 3.14
N PRO A 279 4.89 -26.81 4.42
CA PRO A 279 4.29 -25.98 5.47
C PRO A 279 4.52 -24.50 5.19
N ALA A 280 3.52 -23.69 5.54
CA ALA A 280 3.61 -22.23 5.48
C ALA A 280 4.93 -21.75 6.11
N ALA A 281 5.54 -20.76 5.50
CA ALA A 281 6.77 -20.13 6.02
C ALA A 281 6.58 -19.73 7.50
N GLY A 282 7.10 -20.58 8.40
CA GLY A 282 6.93 -20.44 9.85
C GLY A 282 6.81 -21.74 10.63
N ALA A 283 6.52 -22.91 9.99
CA ALA A 283 6.53 -24.22 10.63
C ALA A 283 7.42 -25.15 9.81
N GLY A 284 8.60 -25.45 10.29
CA GLY A 284 9.61 -26.26 9.64
C GLY A 284 9.08 -27.61 9.15
N GLY A 285 9.37 -27.95 7.89
CA GLY A 285 8.96 -29.22 7.32
C GLY A 285 9.57 -29.66 6.00
N SER A 286 10.18 -28.78 5.21
CA SER A 286 11.14 -29.16 4.18
C SER A 286 12.40 -28.33 4.34
N ALA A 287 13.56 -28.93 4.02
CA ALA A 287 14.84 -28.22 4.08
C ALA A 287 14.78 -26.93 3.22
N ALA A 288 14.15 -26.98 2.05
CA ALA A 288 13.98 -25.82 1.16
C ALA A 288 13.05 -24.75 1.75
N GLY A 289 11.95 -25.11 2.43
CA GLY A 289 11.07 -24.14 3.08
C GLY A 289 11.72 -23.44 4.27
N ALA A 290 12.49 -24.17 5.06
CA ALA A 290 13.30 -23.62 6.17
C ALA A 290 14.38 -22.66 5.62
N ASP A 291 15.08 -23.07 4.57
CA ASP A 291 16.09 -22.25 3.89
C ASP A 291 15.49 -20.98 3.30
N MET A 292 14.31 -21.04 2.69
CA MET A 292 13.57 -19.89 2.15
C MET A 292 13.16 -18.89 3.25
N SER A 293 12.67 -19.40 4.38
CA SER A 293 12.30 -18.56 5.53
C SER A 293 13.52 -17.87 6.13
N ALA A 294 14.63 -18.59 6.27
CA ALA A 294 15.89 -18.04 6.74
C ALA A 294 16.43 -16.96 5.79
N ALA A 295 16.36 -17.20 4.47
CA ALA A 295 16.77 -16.23 3.47
C ALA A 295 15.95 -14.92 3.53
N ILE A 296 14.64 -15.03 3.68
CA ILE A 296 13.74 -13.89 3.86
C ILE A 296 14.05 -13.12 5.16
N ALA A 297 14.31 -13.83 6.27
CA ALA A 297 14.68 -13.20 7.53
C ALA A 297 15.98 -12.39 7.40
N LEU A 298 17.01 -12.97 6.80
CA LEU A 298 18.29 -12.30 6.54
C LEU A 298 18.12 -11.07 5.63
N TYR A 299 17.26 -11.18 4.62
CA TYR A 299 16.95 -10.03 3.75
C TYR A 299 16.28 -8.90 4.53
N ASN A 300 15.31 -9.21 5.39
CA ASN A 300 14.60 -8.23 6.22
C ASN A 300 15.53 -7.56 7.24
N GLU A 301 16.56 -8.27 7.71
CA GLU A 301 17.64 -7.74 8.55
C GLU A 301 18.68 -6.93 7.75
N LYS A 302 18.47 -6.74 6.43
CA LYS A 302 19.41 -6.07 5.51
C LYS A 302 20.77 -6.77 5.38
N LYS A 303 20.87 -8.03 5.80
CA LYS A 303 22.03 -8.92 5.62
C LYS A 303 22.03 -9.49 4.20
N TYR A 304 22.11 -8.60 3.20
CA TYR A 304 21.89 -8.96 1.81
C TYR A 304 22.84 -10.01 1.25
N ALA A 305 24.10 -10.05 1.72
CA ALA A 305 25.07 -11.06 1.27
C ALA A 305 24.71 -12.45 1.78
N GLU A 306 24.33 -12.56 3.05
CA GLU A 306 23.91 -13.80 3.67
C GLU A 306 22.55 -14.26 3.08
N ALA A 307 21.63 -13.30 2.87
CA ALA A 307 20.35 -13.57 2.22
C ALA A 307 20.54 -14.11 0.79
N ALA A 308 21.42 -13.51 0.01
CA ALA A 308 21.73 -13.99 -1.34
C ALA A 308 22.25 -15.44 -1.33
N THR A 309 23.18 -15.76 -0.43
CA THR A 309 23.70 -17.14 -0.26
C THR A 309 22.58 -18.10 0.12
N ALA A 310 21.68 -17.70 1.01
CA ALA A 310 20.57 -18.54 1.44
C ALA A 310 19.55 -18.76 0.29
N PHE A 311 19.22 -17.73 -0.50
CA PHE A 311 18.38 -17.89 -1.69
C PHE A 311 19.07 -18.74 -2.77
N GLU A 312 20.38 -18.58 -3.00
CA GLU A 312 21.15 -19.45 -3.90
C GLU A 312 21.05 -20.93 -3.47
N LYS A 313 21.12 -21.21 -2.18
CA LYS A 313 20.93 -22.55 -1.63
C LYS A 313 19.56 -23.14 -1.96
N VAL A 314 18.47 -22.37 -1.81
CA VAL A 314 17.13 -22.79 -2.21
C VAL A 314 17.11 -23.13 -3.72
N LEU A 315 17.74 -22.30 -4.55
CA LEU A 315 17.78 -22.48 -6.00
C LEU A 315 18.67 -23.64 -6.47
N THR A 316 19.45 -24.27 -5.59
CA THR A 316 20.14 -25.54 -5.93
C THR A 316 19.19 -26.73 -5.97
N THR A 317 18.15 -26.73 -5.13
CA THR A 317 17.14 -27.79 -5.06
C THR A 317 15.90 -27.46 -5.92
N GLU A 318 15.57 -26.18 -6.02
CA GLU A 318 14.39 -25.66 -6.71
C GLU A 318 14.80 -24.57 -7.74
N PRO A 319 15.45 -24.93 -8.86
CA PRO A 319 16.05 -23.94 -9.76
C PRO A 319 15.05 -22.99 -10.42
N ASN A 320 13.78 -23.37 -10.50
CA ASN A 320 12.69 -22.58 -11.06
C ASN A 320 11.78 -21.96 -9.99
N ASN A 321 12.22 -21.93 -8.73
CA ASN A 321 11.46 -21.26 -7.67
C ASN A 321 11.46 -19.74 -7.91
N ARG A 322 10.34 -19.23 -8.37
CA ARG A 322 10.14 -17.83 -8.73
C ARG A 322 10.40 -16.89 -7.54
N ASP A 323 9.93 -17.25 -6.34
CA ASP A 323 10.03 -16.40 -5.17
C ASP A 323 11.46 -16.35 -4.64
N ALA A 324 12.20 -17.45 -4.71
CA ALA A 324 13.62 -17.47 -4.40
C ALA A 324 14.43 -16.62 -5.40
N LEU A 325 14.13 -16.69 -6.71
CA LEU A 325 14.74 -15.83 -7.72
C LEU A 325 14.43 -14.34 -7.50
N TYR A 326 13.20 -14.03 -7.09
CA TYR A 326 12.80 -12.66 -6.77
C TYR A 326 13.53 -12.13 -5.53
N GLY A 327 13.59 -12.95 -4.45
CA GLY A 327 14.35 -12.63 -3.23
C GLY A 327 15.84 -12.46 -3.50
N LEU A 328 16.45 -13.36 -4.28
CA LEU A 328 17.85 -13.27 -4.70
C LEU A 328 18.13 -11.98 -5.51
N SER A 329 17.25 -11.67 -6.46
CA SER A 329 17.38 -10.44 -7.25
C SER A 329 17.30 -9.19 -6.36
N ASN A 330 16.39 -9.14 -5.41
CA ASN A 330 16.30 -8.03 -4.45
C ASN A 330 17.53 -7.94 -3.53
N ALA A 331 18.07 -9.06 -3.07
CA ALA A 331 19.32 -9.09 -2.30
C ALA A 331 20.49 -8.51 -3.12
N TYR A 332 20.60 -8.88 -4.41
CA TYR A 332 21.62 -8.33 -5.30
C TYR A 332 21.38 -6.85 -5.67
N VAL A 333 20.14 -6.36 -5.68
CA VAL A 333 19.85 -4.92 -5.74
C VAL A 333 20.42 -4.20 -4.52
N GLY A 334 20.16 -4.73 -3.31
CA GLY A 334 20.69 -4.18 -2.06
C GLY A 334 22.23 -4.14 -2.01
N LEU A 335 22.89 -5.15 -2.58
CA LEU A 335 24.35 -5.25 -2.71
C LEU A 335 24.93 -4.44 -3.87
N LYS A 336 24.12 -3.88 -4.76
CA LYS A 336 24.56 -3.31 -6.04
C LYS A 336 25.45 -4.29 -6.83
N SER A 337 25.15 -5.57 -6.78
CA SER A 337 25.96 -6.64 -7.33
C SER A 337 25.72 -6.84 -8.83
N PRO A 338 26.76 -7.02 -9.65
CA PRO A 338 26.60 -7.39 -11.07
C PRO A 338 25.94 -8.76 -11.29
N LYS A 339 25.93 -9.65 -10.28
CA LYS A 339 25.21 -10.94 -10.28
C LYS A 339 23.69 -10.76 -10.41
N LEU A 340 23.16 -9.56 -10.15
CA LEU A 340 21.77 -9.23 -10.42
C LEU A 340 21.37 -9.51 -11.86
N ALA A 341 22.27 -9.32 -12.84
CA ALA A 341 21.98 -9.55 -14.24
C ALA A 341 21.52 -11.00 -14.50
N ASP A 342 22.21 -11.97 -13.92
CA ASP A 342 21.91 -13.39 -14.12
C ASP A 342 20.65 -13.83 -13.33
N ALA A 343 20.51 -13.40 -12.10
CA ALA A 343 19.32 -13.70 -11.28
C ALA A 343 18.05 -13.12 -11.92
N ALA A 344 18.10 -11.85 -12.33
CA ALA A 344 16.96 -11.17 -12.97
C ALA A 344 16.67 -11.73 -14.39
N ALA A 345 17.66 -12.21 -15.12
CA ALA A 345 17.45 -12.89 -16.41
C ALA A 345 16.65 -14.19 -16.21
N ARG A 346 16.98 -14.99 -15.19
CA ARG A 346 16.22 -16.21 -14.84
C ARG A 346 14.78 -15.86 -14.42
N LEU A 347 14.61 -14.82 -13.60
CA LEU A 347 13.28 -14.35 -13.19
C LEU A 347 12.45 -13.87 -14.40
N THR A 348 13.06 -13.09 -15.31
CA THR A 348 12.40 -12.61 -16.53
C THR A 348 12.05 -13.77 -17.49
N ALA A 349 12.81 -14.87 -17.47
CA ALA A 349 12.47 -16.06 -18.24
C ALA A 349 11.20 -16.77 -17.70
N ILE A 350 10.90 -16.61 -16.40
CA ILE A 350 9.66 -17.11 -15.79
C ILE A 350 8.51 -16.14 -16.05
N GLU A 351 8.73 -14.84 -15.87
CA GLU A 351 7.73 -13.78 -15.98
C GLU A 351 8.17 -12.67 -16.95
N PRO A 352 8.14 -12.89 -18.26
CA PRO A 352 8.69 -11.94 -19.24
C PRO A 352 7.93 -10.61 -19.33
N MET A 353 6.68 -10.56 -18.88
CA MET A 353 5.85 -9.34 -18.86
C MET A 353 5.72 -8.72 -17.45
N ASN A 354 6.49 -9.18 -16.49
CA ASN A 354 6.59 -8.55 -15.16
C ASN A 354 7.57 -7.38 -15.24
N ASP A 355 7.05 -6.15 -15.18
CA ASP A 355 7.86 -4.92 -15.31
C ASP A 355 8.93 -4.79 -14.22
N ASP A 356 8.70 -5.29 -13.01
CA ASP A 356 9.69 -5.28 -11.93
C ASP A 356 10.86 -6.20 -12.26
N ALA A 357 10.60 -7.42 -12.78
CA ALA A 357 11.64 -8.36 -13.20
C ALA A 357 12.50 -7.79 -14.35
N VAL A 358 11.84 -7.17 -15.34
CA VAL A 358 12.52 -6.54 -16.48
C VAL A 358 13.34 -5.33 -16.02
N ARG A 359 12.85 -4.56 -15.05
CA ARG A 359 13.55 -3.41 -14.46
C ARG A 359 14.80 -3.85 -13.69
N MET A 360 14.69 -4.94 -12.91
CA MET A 360 15.82 -5.56 -12.24
C MET A 360 16.88 -6.07 -13.24
N LEU A 361 16.44 -6.67 -14.35
CA LEU A 361 17.35 -7.13 -15.42
C LEU A 361 18.14 -5.96 -16.02
N ALA A 362 17.46 -4.87 -16.41
CA ALA A 362 18.14 -3.69 -16.94
C ALA A 362 19.14 -3.09 -15.94
N THR A 363 18.78 -3.05 -14.66
CA THR A 363 19.65 -2.58 -13.57
C THR A 363 20.86 -3.48 -13.40
N GLY A 364 20.67 -4.80 -13.37
CA GLY A 364 21.75 -5.78 -13.27
C GLY A 364 22.73 -5.72 -14.45
N GLN A 365 22.19 -5.53 -15.66
CA GLN A 365 23.01 -5.38 -16.88
C GLN A 365 23.89 -4.11 -16.81
N ARG A 366 23.37 -2.98 -16.28
CA ARG A 366 24.20 -1.76 -16.04
C ARG A 366 25.27 -2.02 -15.00
N LEU A 367 24.93 -2.67 -13.88
CA LEU A 367 25.92 -3.03 -12.85
C LEU A 367 27.01 -3.96 -13.39
N ALA A 368 26.65 -4.84 -14.33
CA ALA A 368 27.57 -5.72 -15.04
C ALA A 368 28.30 -5.04 -16.21
N LYS A 369 28.16 -3.72 -16.40
CA LYS A 369 28.74 -2.93 -17.48
C LYS A 369 28.33 -3.39 -18.88
N LYS A 370 27.14 -3.99 -19.03
CA LYS A 370 26.53 -4.48 -20.27
C LYS A 370 25.55 -3.43 -20.83
N GLU A 371 26.03 -2.20 -21.10
CA GLU A 371 25.19 -1.04 -21.43
C GLU A 371 24.28 -1.27 -22.66
N ALA A 372 24.78 -1.87 -23.73
CA ALA A 372 23.98 -2.15 -24.93
C ALA A 372 22.78 -3.09 -24.61
N GLN A 373 22.98 -4.08 -23.74
CA GLN A 373 21.92 -4.99 -23.31
C GLN A 373 20.95 -4.28 -22.39
N ALA A 374 21.45 -3.46 -21.45
CA ALA A 374 20.60 -2.68 -20.54
C ALA A 374 19.70 -1.71 -21.32
N ASN A 375 20.21 -1.05 -22.35
CA ASN A 375 19.42 -0.16 -23.19
C ASN A 375 18.35 -0.92 -23.99
N LYS A 376 18.69 -2.09 -24.54
CA LYS A 376 17.70 -2.95 -25.21
C LYS A 376 16.60 -3.38 -24.25
N THR A 377 16.95 -3.78 -23.04
CA THR A 377 15.98 -4.18 -22.00
C THR A 377 15.11 -2.99 -21.56
N ALA A 378 15.68 -1.78 -21.45
CA ALA A 378 14.92 -0.58 -21.12
C ALA A 378 13.91 -0.22 -22.23
N VAL A 379 14.30 -0.31 -23.50
CA VAL A 379 13.39 -0.10 -24.66
C VAL A 379 12.27 -1.13 -24.64
N MET A 380 12.56 -2.41 -24.36
CA MET A 380 11.54 -3.45 -24.20
C MET A 380 10.55 -3.09 -23.08
N LEU A 381 11.04 -2.64 -21.93
CA LEU A 381 10.20 -2.22 -20.79
C LEU A 381 9.28 -1.05 -21.14
N ILE A 382 9.81 -0.02 -21.81
CA ILE A 382 9.04 1.16 -22.21
C ILE A 382 7.99 0.78 -23.27
N GLY A 383 8.35 -0.13 -24.19
CA GLY A 383 7.47 -0.59 -25.29
C GLY A 383 6.42 -1.61 -24.89
N MET A 384 6.32 -1.99 -23.61
CA MET A 384 5.39 -3.01 -23.12
C MET A 384 4.03 -2.37 -22.77
N PRO A 385 2.96 -2.56 -23.57
CA PRO A 385 1.66 -1.92 -23.32
C PRO A 385 0.83 -2.61 -22.23
N THR A 386 1.26 -3.78 -21.77
CA THR A 386 0.60 -4.53 -20.70
C THR A 386 1.65 -5.20 -19.83
N THR A 387 1.46 -5.15 -18.51
CA THR A 387 2.25 -5.93 -17.55
C THR A 387 1.41 -7.07 -17.00
N VAL A 388 2.08 -8.18 -16.64
CA VAL A 388 1.44 -9.35 -16.03
C VAL A 388 2.18 -9.68 -14.74
N LYS A 389 1.48 -9.58 -13.61
CA LYS A 389 2.02 -9.92 -12.29
C LYS A 389 1.28 -11.14 -11.75
N VAL A 390 1.98 -12.24 -11.60
CA VAL A 390 1.47 -13.41 -10.90
C VAL A 390 1.55 -13.14 -9.40
N THR A 391 0.41 -13.31 -8.75
CA THR A 391 0.26 -13.08 -7.30
C THR A 391 0.30 -14.37 -6.49
N GLN A 392 -0.05 -15.50 -7.13
CA GLN A 392 -0.11 -16.79 -6.44
C GLN A 392 0.19 -17.94 -7.38
N PHE A 393 0.93 -18.93 -6.87
CA PHE A 393 1.06 -20.27 -7.42
C PHE A 393 0.65 -21.27 -6.33
N ALA A 394 -0.35 -22.07 -6.60
CA ALA A 394 -0.94 -23.02 -5.67
C ALA A 394 -0.84 -24.45 -6.24
N PRO A 395 0.30 -25.16 -6.03
CA PRO A 395 0.40 -26.57 -6.36
C PRO A 395 -0.35 -27.43 -5.35
N THR A 396 -0.98 -28.49 -5.83
CA THR A 396 -1.68 -29.53 -5.05
C THR A 396 -1.23 -30.90 -5.49
N ALA A 397 -1.66 -31.96 -4.79
CA ALA A 397 -1.39 -33.32 -5.22
C ALA A 397 -2.08 -33.67 -6.56
N ALA A 398 -3.17 -32.97 -6.90
CA ALA A 398 -3.97 -33.22 -8.11
C ALA A 398 -3.72 -32.25 -9.27
N GLY A 399 -2.90 -31.21 -9.07
CA GLY A 399 -2.64 -30.19 -10.08
C GLY A 399 -2.06 -28.93 -9.53
N ALA A 400 -2.16 -27.81 -10.27
CA ALA A 400 -1.74 -26.52 -9.80
C ALA A 400 -2.60 -25.39 -10.40
N THR A 401 -2.70 -24.29 -9.68
CA THR A 401 -3.33 -23.05 -10.17
C THR A 401 -2.34 -21.90 -10.07
N VAL A 402 -2.26 -21.09 -11.13
CA VAL A 402 -1.54 -19.81 -11.15
C VAL A 402 -2.56 -18.70 -11.29
N THR A 403 -2.51 -17.70 -10.39
CA THR A 403 -3.37 -16.53 -10.48
C THR A 403 -2.54 -15.24 -10.50
N GLY A 404 -3.04 -14.25 -11.20
CA GLY A 404 -2.37 -12.97 -11.34
C GLY A 404 -3.27 -11.90 -11.94
N THR A 405 -2.67 -10.80 -12.36
CA THR A 405 -3.37 -9.68 -12.98
C THR A 405 -2.57 -9.17 -14.17
N ALA A 406 -3.23 -9.01 -15.30
CA ALA A 406 -2.75 -8.25 -16.44
C ALA A 406 -3.23 -6.80 -16.30
N THR A 407 -2.32 -5.82 -16.46
CA THR A 407 -2.65 -4.39 -16.32
C THR A 407 -2.12 -3.62 -17.52
N GLY A 408 -3.01 -2.88 -18.18
CA GLY A 408 -2.67 -1.97 -19.27
C GLY A 408 -1.86 -0.77 -18.78
N ARG A 409 -0.91 -0.33 -19.58
CA ARG A 409 -0.06 0.84 -19.28
C ARG A 409 0.26 1.64 -20.55
N GLU A 410 0.66 2.89 -20.37
CA GLU A 410 1.25 3.66 -21.45
C GLU A 410 2.57 3.01 -21.90
N ALA A 411 2.75 2.92 -23.20
CA ALA A 411 3.94 2.33 -23.81
C ALA A 411 4.34 3.12 -25.05
N GLU A 412 5.64 3.21 -25.30
CA GLU A 412 6.23 3.90 -26.43
C GLU A 412 7.28 3.02 -27.11
N ASN A 413 7.37 3.08 -28.42
CA ASN A 413 8.45 2.41 -29.15
C ASN A 413 9.79 3.17 -29.03
N ALA A 414 10.85 2.65 -29.62
CA ALA A 414 12.18 3.26 -29.58
C ALA A 414 12.25 4.68 -30.21
N GLN A 415 11.24 5.09 -30.95
CA GLN A 415 11.10 6.42 -31.56
C GLN A 415 10.19 7.34 -30.78
N GLY A 416 9.76 6.96 -29.55
CA GLY A 416 8.85 7.74 -28.72
C GLY A 416 7.40 7.79 -29.25
N LYS A 417 7.00 6.88 -30.15
CA LYS A 417 5.62 6.81 -30.63
C LYS A 417 4.81 5.88 -29.74
N PRO A 418 3.57 6.23 -29.40
CA PRO A 418 2.70 5.38 -28.59
C PRO A 418 2.52 3.99 -29.21
N VAL A 419 2.58 2.97 -28.37
CA VAL A 419 2.27 1.57 -28.72
C VAL A 419 0.85 1.27 -28.27
N ALA A 420 -0.03 1.06 -29.23
CA ALA A 420 -1.42 0.70 -28.92
C ALA A 420 -1.50 -0.71 -28.32
N PRO A 421 -2.31 -0.92 -27.26
CA PRO A 421 -2.54 -2.25 -26.73
C PRO A 421 -3.25 -3.13 -27.78
N LYS A 422 -2.85 -4.40 -27.82
CA LYS A 422 -3.46 -5.43 -28.67
C LYS A 422 -3.87 -6.62 -27.82
N PRO A 423 -4.90 -7.38 -28.20
CA PRO A 423 -5.17 -8.66 -27.54
C PRO A 423 -4.05 -9.64 -27.82
N TYR A 424 -3.76 -10.49 -26.86
CA TYR A 424 -2.74 -11.54 -26.96
C TYR A 424 -3.10 -12.74 -26.09
N ALA A 425 -2.40 -13.85 -26.28
CA ALA A 425 -2.51 -15.01 -25.42
C ALA A 425 -1.25 -15.18 -24.55
N LEU A 426 -1.46 -15.59 -23.30
CA LEU A 426 -0.42 -16.10 -22.43
C LEU A 426 -0.46 -17.61 -22.43
N VAL A 427 0.66 -18.26 -22.68
CA VAL A 427 0.79 -19.71 -22.51
C VAL A 427 1.51 -19.95 -21.20
N PHE A 428 0.78 -20.43 -20.20
CA PHE A 428 1.36 -20.90 -18.95
C PHE A 428 1.85 -22.33 -19.12
N GLU A 429 3.10 -22.58 -18.76
CA GLU A 429 3.72 -23.89 -18.72
C GLU A 429 3.90 -24.29 -17.25
N PHE A 430 3.38 -25.45 -16.89
CA PHE A 430 3.50 -26.04 -15.56
C PHE A 430 4.62 -27.06 -15.58
N LEU A 431 5.55 -26.94 -14.64
CA LEU A 431 6.83 -27.62 -14.65
C LEU A 431 6.96 -28.58 -13.48
N ASP A 432 7.67 -29.68 -13.68
CA ASP A 432 8.15 -30.52 -12.60
C ASP A 432 9.32 -29.85 -11.83
N GLY A 433 9.83 -30.51 -10.78
CA GLY A 433 10.97 -30.00 -9.99
C GLY A 433 12.28 -29.89 -10.78
N LYS A 434 12.38 -30.53 -11.96
CA LYS A 434 13.55 -30.47 -12.86
C LYS A 434 13.37 -29.46 -13.99
N GLY A 435 12.18 -28.86 -14.14
CA GLY A 435 11.86 -27.88 -15.16
C GLY A 435 11.30 -28.47 -16.47
N ALA A 436 10.95 -29.76 -16.49
CA ALA A 436 10.24 -30.36 -17.62
C ALA A 436 8.78 -29.90 -17.60
N VAL A 437 8.22 -29.59 -18.79
CA VAL A 437 6.82 -29.17 -18.94
C VAL A 437 5.91 -30.39 -18.80
N LEU A 438 5.04 -30.36 -17.80
CA LEU A 438 4.03 -31.38 -17.53
C LEU A 438 2.69 -31.06 -18.21
N ALA A 439 2.33 -29.75 -18.19
CA ALA A 439 1.09 -29.27 -18.78
C ALA A 439 1.26 -27.82 -19.25
N ASN A 440 0.35 -27.38 -20.12
CA ASN A 440 0.24 -25.96 -20.47
C ASN A 440 -1.23 -25.53 -20.58
N GLN A 441 -1.47 -24.24 -20.37
CA GLN A 441 -2.77 -23.62 -20.57
C GLN A 441 -2.61 -22.27 -21.22
N GLU A 442 -3.45 -21.98 -22.22
CA GLU A 442 -3.54 -20.68 -22.88
C GLU A 442 -4.61 -19.83 -22.21
N VAL A 443 -4.27 -18.58 -21.90
CA VAL A 443 -5.16 -17.58 -21.29
C VAL A 443 -5.20 -16.37 -22.18
N GLN A 444 -6.40 -15.96 -22.62
CA GLN A 444 -6.60 -14.80 -23.47
C GLN A 444 -6.60 -13.52 -22.65
N VAL A 445 -5.85 -12.51 -23.08
CA VAL A 445 -5.82 -11.18 -22.51
C VAL A 445 -6.29 -10.19 -23.58
N PRO A 446 -7.39 -9.45 -23.35
CA PRO A 446 -7.87 -8.45 -24.30
C PRO A 446 -6.91 -7.26 -24.41
N ALA A 447 -7.16 -6.37 -25.35
CA ALA A 447 -6.48 -5.09 -25.39
C ALA A 447 -6.91 -4.24 -24.17
N LEU A 448 -5.97 -4.03 -23.22
CA LEU A 448 -6.21 -3.25 -22.00
C LEU A 448 -5.70 -1.83 -22.19
N LYS A 449 -6.56 -0.83 -21.98
CA LYS A 449 -6.13 0.57 -21.94
C LYS A 449 -5.30 0.85 -20.70
N PRO A 450 -4.47 1.91 -20.69
CA PRO A 450 -3.72 2.31 -19.50
C PRO A 450 -4.62 2.41 -18.26
N GLY A 451 -4.25 1.67 -17.20
CA GLY A 451 -4.99 1.59 -15.94
C GLY A 451 -6.11 0.53 -15.90
N GLU A 452 -6.50 -0.07 -17.02
CA GLU A 452 -7.42 -1.21 -17.02
C GLU A 452 -6.70 -2.48 -16.56
N SER A 453 -7.38 -3.32 -15.81
CA SER A 453 -6.82 -4.58 -15.30
C SER A 453 -7.78 -5.74 -15.51
N GLN A 454 -7.21 -6.92 -15.79
CA GLN A 454 -7.93 -8.17 -15.92
C GLN A 454 -7.27 -9.26 -15.09
N PRO A 455 -8.03 -10.05 -14.31
CA PRO A 455 -7.53 -11.27 -13.68
C PRO A 455 -7.01 -12.26 -14.73
N VAL A 456 -5.91 -12.92 -14.39
CA VAL A 456 -5.32 -14.02 -15.16
C VAL A 456 -5.32 -15.26 -14.29
N GLU A 457 -5.91 -16.34 -14.75
CA GLU A 457 -5.93 -17.62 -14.06
C GLU A 457 -5.58 -18.74 -15.04
N ALA A 458 -4.63 -19.59 -14.64
CA ALA A 458 -4.26 -20.79 -15.38
C ALA A 458 -4.26 -21.99 -14.42
N LYS A 459 -4.80 -23.13 -14.89
CA LYS A 459 -4.92 -24.37 -14.12
C LYS A 459 -4.33 -25.53 -14.89
N ALA A 460 -3.72 -26.45 -14.18
CA ALA A 460 -3.30 -27.73 -14.73
C ALA A 460 -3.67 -28.86 -13.77
N GLU A 461 -4.12 -29.96 -14.34
CA GLU A 461 -4.32 -31.23 -13.62
C GLU A 461 -3.06 -32.10 -13.76
N GLY A 462 -2.82 -32.94 -12.77
CA GLY A 462 -1.68 -33.85 -12.71
C GLY A 462 -0.79 -33.64 -11.51
N SER A 463 -0.12 -34.69 -11.08
CA SER A 463 0.78 -34.69 -9.92
C SER A 463 2.19 -34.23 -10.33
N GLY A 464 2.99 -33.78 -9.35
CA GLY A 464 4.41 -33.46 -9.54
C GLY A 464 4.68 -32.06 -10.10
N ILE A 465 3.67 -31.20 -10.24
CA ILE A 465 3.87 -29.81 -10.63
C ILE A 465 4.52 -29.06 -9.46
N ALA A 466 5.74 -28.54 -9.71
CA ALA A 466 6.55 -27.86 -8.69
C ALA A 466 6.87 -26.40 -9.04
N ALA A 467 6.72 -25.99 -10.31
CA ALA A 467 7.01 -24.64 -10.78
C ALA A 467 6.14 -24.29 -11.99
N TRP A 468 6.26 -23.08 -12.45
CA TRP A 468 5.54 -22.55 -13.61
C TRP A 468 6.36 -21.45 -14.30
N ARG A 469 6.03 -21.18 -15.53
CA ARG A 469 6.44 -20.00 -16.28
C ARG A 469 5.37 -19.66 -17.32
N TYR A 470 5.42 -18.45 -17.86
CA TYR A 470 4.56 -18.12 -19.01
C TYR A 470 5.35 -17.47 -20.13
N LYS A 471 4.78 -17.48 -21.32
CA LYS A 471 5.24 -16.74 -22.48
C LYS A 471 4.06 -16.10 -23.19
N GLN A 472 4.31 -14.99 -23.86
CA GLN A 472 3.34 -14.38 -24.77
C GLN A 472 3.37 -15.13 -26.10
N LYS A 473 2.17 -15.41 -26.63
CA LYS A 473 1.98 -16.01 -27.95
C LYS A 473 1.60 -14.94 -28.97
#